data_18fa1674a32361b03de5fe1da5dbe5fc
#
_entry.id   18fa1674a32361b03de5fe1da5dbe5fc
#
_cell.length_a   1.000
_cell.length_b   1.000
_cell.length_c   1.000
_cell.angle_alpha   90.00
_cell.angle_beta   90.00
_cell.angle_gamma   90.00
#
_symmetry.space_group_name_H-M   'P 1'
#
loop_
_entity.id
_entity.type
_entity.pdbx_description
1 polymer ?
#
loop_
_entity_poly.entity_id
_entity_poly.type
_entity_poly.pdbx_seq_one_letter_code
_entity_poly.pdbx_strand_id
1 'polypeptide(L)'
;MNLTRRELMAAAAVLAMPGVRGAARAAGLPREVDVAIIGAGAAGIAAARKISAAGKSVLMIEASPRLGGRCVTDVETFDVPFDRGARSLYASASNPLTELARSQQVDVVPAARGQRIRIGRRNARAGETEDFLALMVRINRAMAEAVRGRADVAVAKALPQDLREWRNTVEFQLGPLSNGDDLDRFSTADLLSFAQRDPAASCRQGVGTLITRLAGSLPVALNTPVTGVRWSGRDVQLETRAGNLSARAVIVTASVNVLNTGVIKFTPDLPKRQAEALSHLSLGTRERIALDLPGNPLGLGRDEVLIEQSHSARSGLLLANTGGSSLCQVDVGGAFGRELSAEGEAAMIEFAQDWLRNLFGGDIAKVTTRASVTRWGAEPYVLGAMSVAAPGGQPSRRVLAEPLGALFFAGEALHEALGGTVAGAWISGERAADAALHKIAGAKAERPAAAKPAKKRRAPAPKARHPEPLPRSGLRWPNAGR
;
A
#
# COMPACT_ATOMS: atom_id res chain seq x y z
N MET A 1 -22.67 37.54 43.94
CA MET A 1 -23.28 36.30 44.46
C MET A 1 -22.14 35.44 44.99
N ASN A 2 -22.06 35.31 46.33
CA ASN A 2 -21.02 34.54 46.99
C ASN A 2 -21.48 33.07 47.10
N LEU A 3 -20.84 32.18 46.35
CA LEU A 3 -21.06 30.75 46.44
C LEU A 3 -20.47 30.22 47.76
N THR A 4 -21.25 29.47 48.52
CA THR A 4 -20.83 28.92 49.79
C THR A 4 -19.92 27.71 49.60
N ARG A 5 -19.05 27.46 50.61
CA ARG A 5 -18.10 26.31 50.63
C ARG A 5 -18.77 24.92 50.37
N ARG A 6 -20.06 24.78 50.66
CA ARG A 6 -20.84 23.56 50.40
C ARG A 6 -21.17 23.38 48.92
N GLU A 7 -21.41 24.42 48.16
CA GLU A 7 -21.69 24.36 46.72
C GLU A 7 -20.42 24.09 45.89
N LEU A 8 -19.25 24.54 46.38
CA LEU A 8 -17.96 24.17 45.79
C LEU A 8 -17.60 22.70 45.99
N MET A 9 -18.04 22.08 47.10
CA MET A 9 -17.79 20.66 47.37
C MET A 9 -18.75 19.73 46.61
N ALA A 10 -19.94 20.17 46.25
CA ALA A 10 -20.87 19.43 45.41
C ALA A 10 -20.46 19.40 43.93
N ALA A 11 -19.77 20.46 43.44
CA ALA A 11 -19.24 20.49 42.06
C ALA A 11 -17.99 19.63 41.88
N ALA A 12 -17.25 19.29 42.95
CA ALA A 12 -16.09 18.40 42.89
C ALA A 12 -16.44 16.89 42.89
N ALA A 13 -17.68 16.52 43.23
CA ALA A 13 -18.09 15.12 43.34
C ALA A 13 -18.61 14.51 42.02
N VAL A 14 -18.79 15.27 40.92
CA VAL A 14 -19.29 14.80 39.62
C VAL A 14 -18.15 14.46 38.64
N LEU A 15 -16.87 14.71 38.99
CA LEU A 15 -15.70 14.41 38.15
C LEU A 15 -14.89 13.15 38.54
N ALA A 16 -15.43 12.30 39.40
CA ALA A 16 -14.84 11.03 39.77
C ALA A 16 -15.66 9.84 39.29
N MET A 17 -15.99 9.78 37.99
CA MET A 17 -16.21 8.49 37.35
C MET A 17 -14.82 7.85 37.16
N PRO A 18 -14.60 6.64 37.67
CA PRO A 18 -13.39 5.90 37.33
C PRO A 18 -13.48 5.59 35.85
N GLY A 19 -12.87 6.46 35.04
CA GLY A 19 -12.52 6.10 33.68
C GLY A 19 -11.74 4.81 33.78
N VAL A 20 -12.24 3.76 33.16
CA VAL A 20 -11.51 2.51 32.89
C VAL A 20 -10.29 2.91 32.05
N ARG A 21 -9.29 3.46 32.69
CA ARG A 21 -7.92 3.38 32.27
C ARG A 21 -7.49 1.95 32.55
N GLY A 22 -7.97 1.04 31.71
CA GLY A 22 -7.27 -0.18 31.44
C GLY A 22 -5.90 0.24 30.94
N ALA A 23 -4.93 0.40 31.86
CA ALA A 23 -3.54 0.28 31.53
C ALA A 23 -3.43 -1.10 30.85
N ALA A 24 -3.48 -1.11 29.52
CA ALA A 24 -2.97 -2.22 28.76
C ALA A 24 -1.49 -2.27 29.14
N ARG A 25 -1.21 -3.00 30.21
CA ARG A 25 0.13 -3.45 30.57
C ARG A 25 0.61 -4.05 29.28
N ALA A 26 1.71 -3.55 28.72
CA ALA A 26 2.33 -4.10 27.54
C ALA A 26 2.60 -5.58 27.85
N ALA A 27 1.67 -6.43 27.50
CA ALA A 27 1.87 -7.86 27.51
C ALA A 27 3.01 -8.06 26.52
N GLY A 28 4.16 -8.58 27.01
CA GLY A 28 5.30 -8.82 26.14
C GLY A 28 4.87 -9.64 24.93
N LEU A 29 5.56 -9.52 23.81
CA LEU A 29 5.26 -10.29 22.61
C LEU A 29 5.11 -11.78 22.97
N PRO A 30 4.16 -12.51 22.34
CA PRO A 30 4.09 -13.95 22.49
C PRO A 30 5.42 -14.56 22.02
N ARG A 31 5.83 -15.67 22.62
CA ARG A 31 7.09 -16.31 22.23
C ARG A 31 7.02 -16.94 20.84
N GLU A 32 5.84 -17.43 20.44
CA GLU A 32 5.63 -18.17 19.20
C GLU A 32 4.24 -17.91 18.63
N VAL A 33 4.16 -17.86 17.29
CA VAL A 33 2.90 -17.86 16.51
C VAL A 33 3.06 -18.74 15.25
N ASP A 34 1.95 -19.15 14.62
CA ASP A 34 2.02 -19.84 13.33
C ASP A 34 2.56 -18.89 12.25
N VAL A 35 2.03 -17.66 12.20
CA VAL A 35 2.45 -16.65 11.21
C VAL A 35 2.63 -15.29 11.88
N ALA A 36 3.81 -14.69 11.70
CA ALA A 36 4.03 -13.28 12.04
C ALA A 36 3.97 -12.41 10.77
N ILE A 37 3.43 -11.20 10.91
CA ILE A 37 3.28 -10.25 9.80
C ILE A 37 3.96 -8.95 10.19
N ILE A 38 4.95 -8.52 9.42
CA ILE A 38 5.65 -7.25 9.62
C ILE A 38 4.90 -6.17 8.86
N GLY A 39 4.24 -5.27 9.59
CA GLY A 39 3.40 -4.19 9.07
C GLY A 39 1.90 -4.47 9.16
N ALA A 40 1.14 -3.46 9.59
CA ALA A 40 -0.32 -3.50 9.73
C ALA A 40 -1.02 -2.52 8.75
N GLY A 41 -0.49 -2.41 7.52
CA GLY A 41 -1.16 -1.78 6.39
C GLY A 41 -2.17 -2.71 5.72
N ALA A 42 -2.75 -2.29 4.60
CA ALA A 42 -3.78 -3.06 3.88
C ALA A 42 -3.34 -4.50 3.55
N ALA A 43 -2.10 -4.71 3.12
CA ALA A 43 -1.56 -6.05 2.84
C ALA A 43 -1.44 -6.92 4.10
N GLY A 44 -0.93 -6.34 5.19
CA GLY A 44 -0.79 -7.06 6.46
C GLY A 44 -2.13 -7.43 7.07
N ILE A 45 -3.10 -6.53 7.03
CA ILE A 45 -4.47 -6.78 7.51
C ILE A 45 -5.15 -7.86 6.67
N ALA A 46 -5.04 -7.81 5.33
CA ALA A 46 -5.57 -8.84 4.44
C ALA A 46 -4.99 -10.22 4.76
N ALA A 47 -3.66 -10.28 4.93
CA ALA A 47 -2.97 -11.52 5.29
C ALA A 47 -3.41 -12.04 6.66
N ALA A 48 -3.46 -11.16 7.68
CA ALA A 48 -3.86 -11.54 9.04
C ALA A 48 -5.30 -12.09 9.09
N ARG A 49 -6.24 -11.45 8.39
CA ARG A 49 -7.63 -11.93 8.27
C ARG A 49 -7.68 -13.35 7.72
N LYS A 50 -6.96 -13.60 6.65
CA LYS A 50 -6.94 -14.91 5.97
C LYS A 50 -6.31 -16.01 6.83
N ILE A 51 -5.19 -15.70 7.49
CA ILE A 51 -4.52 -16.61 8.42
C ILE A 51 -5.42 -16.93 9.63
N SER A 52 -6.04 -15.91 10.22
CA SER A 52 -6.98 -16.07 11.34
C SER A 52 -8.21 -16.89 10.93
N ALA A 53 -8.79 -16.64 9.75
CA ALA A 53 -9.91 -17.42 9.22
C ALA A 53 -9.57 -18.90 9.00
N ALA A 54 -8.30 -19.23 8.73
CA ALA A 54 -7.79 -20.60 8.66
C ALA A 54 -7.51 -21.23 10.04
N GLY A 55 -7.89 -20.57 11.15
CA GLY A 55 -7.70 -21.06 12.51
C GLY A 55 -6.23 -21.14 12.95
N LYS A 56 -5.35 -20.30 12.37
CA LYS A 56 -3.93 -20.23 12.73
C LYS A 56 -3.67 -19.02 13.62
N SER A 57 -2.72 -19.18 14.56
CA SER A 57 -2.26 -18.07 15.36
C SER A 57 -1.48 -17.09 14.51
N VAL A 58 -1.84 -15.80 14.61
CA VAL A 58 -1.23 -14.71 13.84
C VAL A 58 -0.95 -13.52 14.74
N LEU A 59 0.14 -12.80 14.48
CA LEU A 59 0.41 -11.50 15.08
C LEU A 59 0.92 -10.53 14.01
N MET A 60 0.28 -9.39 13.89
CA MET A 60 0.82 -8.25 13.16
C MET A 60 1.77 -7.45 14.07
N ILE A 61 2.92 -7.07 13.57
CA ILE A 61 3.93 -6.26 14.26
C ILE A 61 4.08 -4.97 13.48
N GLU A 62 3.61 -3.87 14.07
CA GLU A 62 3.55 -2.56 13.44
C GLU A 62 4.50 -1.58 14.14
N ALA A 63 5.33 -0.91 13.35
CA ALA A 63 6.31 0.03 13.85
C ALA A 63 5.68 1.34 14.35
N SER A 64 4.60 1.77 13.71
CA SER A 64 3.88 3.01 14.03
C SER A 64 2.86 2.82 15.18
N PRO A 65 2.34 3.90 15.77
CA PRO A 65 1.29 3.83 16.80
C PRO A 65 -0.11 3.52 16.25
N ARG A 66 -0.27 3.28 14.95
CA ARG A 66 -1.57 3.15 14.28
C ARG A 66 -1.58 2.04 13.23
N LEU A 67 -2.78 1.57 12.92
CA LEU A 67 -3.05 0.67 11.81
C LEU A 67 -3.18 1.44 10.48
N GLY A 68 -3.26 0.71 9.37
CA GLY A 68 -3.63 1.21 8.06
C GLY A 68 -2.44 1.56 7.14
N GLY A 69 -1.25 1.78 7.69
CA GLY A 69 -0.07 2.17 6.89
C GLY A 69 -0.32 3.49 6.13
N ARG A 70 -0.33 3.45 4.79
CA ARG A 70 -0.66 4.59 3.91
C ARG A 70 -2.15 4.85 3.69
N CYS A 71 -3.02 4.12 4.37
CA CYS A 71 -4.46 4.35 4.40
C CYS A 71 -4.82 5.01 5.74
N VAL A 72 -4.96 6.32 5.75
CA VAL A 72 -5.26 7.13 6.95
C VAL A 72 -6.37 8.09 6.62
N THR A 73 -7.47 8.01 7.36
CA THR A 73 -8.56 8.98 7.32
C THR A 73 -8.51 9.84 8.57
N ASP A 74 -8.36 11.13 8.39
CA ASP A 74 -8.51 12.14 9.43
C ASP A 74 -9.99 12.53 9.53
N VAL A 75 -10.56 12.42 10.71
CA VAL A 75 -11.96 12.77 10.98
C VAL A 75 -12.09 13.92 11.98
N GLU A 76 -10.97 14.53 12.37
CA GLU A 76 -10.90 15.55 13.42
C GLU A 76 -10.59 16.95 12.87
N THR A 77 -9.72 17.04 11.85
CA THR A 77 -9.23 18.34 11.33
C THR A 77 -10.31 19.10 10.56
N PHE A 78 -11.16 18.39 9.81
CA PHE A 78 -12.21 18.97 8.97
C PHE A 78 -13.57 18.41 9.34
N ASP A 79 -14.65 19.09 8.93
CA ASP A 79 -16.03 18.67 9.23
C ASP A 79 -16.47 17.43 8.40
N VAL A 80 -15.60 16.94 7.54
CA VAL A 80 -15.79 15.73 6.70
C VAL A 80 -14.55 14.85 6.78
N PRO A 81 -14.70 13.52 6.58
CA PRO A 81 -13.57 12.62 6.53
C PRO A 81 -12.57 13.04 5.45
N PHE A 82 -11.30 13.11 5.82
CA PHE A 82 -10.20 13.48 4.95
C PHE A 82 -9.20 12.34 4.84
N ASP A 83 -9.13 11.69 3.68
CA ASP A 83 -8.12 10.67 3.41
C ASP A 83 -6.75 11.33 3.15
N ARG A 84 -5.87 11.25 4.13
CA ARG A 84 -4.49 11.77 4.06
C ARG A 84 -3.65 10.98 3.04
N GLY A 85 -3.92 9.70 2.87
CA GLY A 85 -3.24 8.80 1.93
C GLY A 85 -4.14 8.36 0.77
N ALA A 86 -4.33 7.05 0.67
CA ALA A 86 -5.18 6.45 -0.36
C ALA A 86 -6.64 6.88 -0.19
N ARG A 87 -7.25 7.40 -1.26
CA ARG A 87 -8.64 7.89 -1.28
C ARG A 87 -9.53 7.20 -2.31
N SER A 88 -8.95 6.41 -3.20
CA SER A 88 -9.68 5.82 -4.32
C SER A 88 -9.66 4.30 -4.29
N LEU A 89 -10.77 3.70 -4.69
CA LEU A 89 -10.90 2.30 -5.01
C LEU A 89 -10.81 2.14 -6.53
N TYR A 90 -9.72 1.55 -6.99
CA TYR A 90 -9.46 1.29 -8.41
C TYR A 90 -10.10 -0.02 -8.83
N ALA A 91 -10.45 -0.16 -10.12
CA ALA A 91 -11.03 -1.39 -10.68
C ALA A 91 -12.22 -1.92 -9.86
N SER A 92 -13.18 -1.05 -9.53
CA SER A 92 -14.23 -1.33 -8.52
C SER A 92 -15.03 -2.60 -8.78
N ALA A 93 -15.18 -3.05 -10.02
CA ALA A 93 -15.92 -4.27 -10.37
C ALA A 93 -15.20 -5.55 -9.90
N SER A 94 -13.86 -5.54 -9.83
CA SER A 94 -13.03 -6.68 -9.40
C SER A 94 -12.29 -6.43 -8.08
N ASN A 95 -12.53 -5.29 -7.43
CA ASN A 95 -11.85 -4.89 -6.22
C ASN A 95 -12.52 -5.54 -4.99
N PRO A 96 -11.86 -6.44 -4.27
CA PRO A 96 -12.44 -7.10 -3.10
C PRO A 96 -12.86 -6.11 -2.00
N LEU A 97 -12.23 -4.95 -1.93
CA LEU A 97 -12.57 -3.92 -0.94
C LEU A 97 -13.95 -3.29 -1.19
N THR A 98 -14.47 -3.32 -2.42
CA THR A 98 -15.81 -2.81 -2.72
C THR A 98 -16.90 -3.65 -2.03
N GLU A 99 -16.74 -4.97 -2.02
CA GLU A 99 -17.66 -5.88 -1.32
C GLU A 99 -17.45 -5.83 0.19
N LEU A 100 -16.18 -5.84 0.63
CA LEU A 100 -15.81 -5.75 2.03
C LEU A 100 -16.29 -4.45 2.69
N ALA A 101 -16.33 -3.33 1.96
CA ALA A 101 -16.84 -2.06 2.46
C ALA A 101 -18.30 -2.17 2.93
N ARG A 102 -19.15 -2.89 2.17
CA ARG A 102 -20.54 -3.13 2.56
C ARG A 102 -20.65 -3.88 3.88
N SER A 103 -19.80 -4.89 4.09
CA SER A 103 -19.75 -5.66 5.34
C SER A 103 -19.32 -4.83 6.54
N GLN A 104 -18.61 -3.73 6.32
CA GLN A 104 -18.12 -2.79 7.33
C GLN A 104 -18.96 -1.54 7.47
N GLN A 105 -20.14 -1.49 6.83
CA GLN A 105 -21.02 -0.31 6.82
C GLN A 105 -20.26 0.95 6.35
N VAL A 106 -19.47 0.81 5.30
CA VAL A 106 -18.79 1.91 4.63
C VAL A 106 -19.41 2.11 3.26
N ASP A 107 -19.90 3.33 3.01
CA ASP A 107 -20.57 3.68 1.78
C ASP A 107 -19.55 3.87 0.65
N VAL A 108 -19.63 3.01 -0.35
CA VAL A 108 -18.89 3.16 -1.60
C VAL A 108 -19.66 4.10 -2.52
N VAL A 109 -19.02 5.19 -2.88
CA VAL A 109 -19.59 6.22 -3.77
C VAL A 109 -18.76 6.33 -5.04
N PRO A 110 -19.34 6.77 -6.18
CA PRO A 110 -18.56 7.04 -7.37
C PRO A 110 -17.41 8.00 -7.07
N ALA A 111 -16.22 7.74 -7.62
CA ALA A 111 -15.12 8.70 -7.55
C ALA A 111 -15.47 9.97 -8.32
N ALA A 112 -14.84 11.07 -7.93
CA ALA A 112 -14.91 12.33 -8.68
C ALA A 112 -14.57 12.07 -10.16
N ARG A 113 -15.44 12.47 -11.06
CA ARG A 113 -15.31 12.26 -12.51
C ARG A 113 -15.26 13.57 -13.25
N GLY A 114 -14.58 13.50 -14.38
CA GLY A 114 -14.33 14.69 -15.19
C GLY A 114 -13.17 15.49 -14.63
N GLN A 115 -12.38 16.01 -15.52
CA GLN A 115 -11.24 16.83 -15.19
C GLN A 115 -11.34 18.10 -16.00
N ARG A 116 -11.51 19.24 -15.33
CA ARG A 116 -11.45 20.54 -15.98
C ARG A 116 -10.00 20.96 -16.14
N ILE A 117 -9.73 21.67 -17.19
CA ILE A 117 -8.43 22.26 -17.44
C ILE A 117 -8.56 23.79 -17.34
N ARG A 118 -7.67 24.38 -16.54
CA ARG A 118 -7.52 25.83 -16.46
C ARG A 118 -6.35 26.28 -17.33
N ILE A 119 -6.57 27.36 -18.08
CA ILE A 119 -5.53 28.07 -18.84
C ILE A 119 -5.45 29.49 -18.29
N GLY A 120 -4.48 29.72 -17.41
CA GLY A 120 -4.46 30.91 -16.56
C GLY A 120 -5.77 31.01 -15.75
N ARG A 121 -6.42 32.14 -15.79
CA ARG A 121 -7.66 32.40 -15.01
C ARG A 121 -8.97 31.98 -15.68
N ARG A 122 -8.91 31.29 -16.81
CA ARG A 122 -10.12 30.83 -17.52
C ARG A 122 -10.14 29.30 -17.65
N ASN A 123 -11.31 28.76 -17.87
CA ASN A 123 -11.42 27.36 -18.28
C ASN A 123 -10.93 27.18 -19.72
N ALA A 124 -10.35 26.03 -20.03
CA ALA A 124 -10.04 25.62 -21.39
C ALA A 124 -11.34 25.63 -22.26
N ARG A 125 -11.22 26.07 -23.49
CA ARG A 125 -12.29 25.95 -24.50
C ARG A 125 -12.38 24.49 -24.97
N ALA A 126 -13.49 24.15 -25.61
CA ALA A 126 -13.70 22.78 -26.13
C ALA A 126 -12.55 22.32 -27.02
N GLY A 127 -12.13 23.14 -28.02
CA GLY A 127 -11.02 22.78 -28.90
C GLY A 127 -9.68 22.57 -28.16
N GLU A 128 -9.37 23.41 -27.16
CA GLU A 128 -8.14 23.25 -26.33
C GLU A 128 -8.18 21.95 -25.53
N THR A 129 -9.35 21.56 -25.03
CA THR A 129 -9.55 20.28 -24.33
C THR A 129 -9.43 19.09 -25.30
N GLU A 130 -10.00 19.20 -26.50
CA GLU A 130 -9.90 18.20 -27.55
C GLU A 130 -8.44 18.00 -27.99
N ASP A 131 -7.68 19.09 -28.17
CA ASP A 131 -6.25 19.06 -28.51
C ASP A 131 -5.44 18.33 -27.44
N PHE A 132 -5.72 18.61 -26.14
CA PHE A 132 -5.08 17.90 -25.04
C PHE A 132 -5.42 16.40 -25.03
N LEU A 133 -6.69 16.04 -25.21
CA LEU A 133 -7.11 14.63 -25.25
C LEU A 133 -6.51 13.90 -26.44
N ALA A 134 -6.47 14.52 -27.63
CA ALA A 134 -5.81 13.96 -28.80
C ALA A 134 -4.32 13.75 -28.59
N LEU A 135 -3.67 14.70 -27.90
CA LEU A 135 -2.27 14.55 -27.49
C LEU A 135 -2.07 13.36 -26.56
N MET A 136 -2.93 13.19 -25.54
CA MET A 136 -2.86 12.05 -24.60
C MET A 136 -3.05 10.70 -25.33
N VAL A 137 -3.93 10.61 -26.31
CA VAL A 137 -4.07 9.41 -27.15
C VAL A 137 -2.79 9.12 -27.94
N ARG A 138 -2.18 10.15 -28.53
CA ARG A 138 -0.91 10.04 -29.27
C ARG A 138 0.24 9.59 -28.36
N ILE A 139 0.30 10.11 -27.13
CA ILE A 139 1.28 9.72 -26.11
C ILE A 139 1.12 8.25 -25.73
N ASN A 140 -0.11 7.82 -25.41
CA ASN A 140 -0.39 6.43 -25.05
C ASN A 140 0.04 5.46 -26.17
N ARG A 141 -0.21 5.84 -27.44
CA ARG A 141 0.25 5.07 -28.59
C ARG A 141 1.77 4.98 -28.67
N ALA A 142 2.47 6.12 -28.50
CA ALA A 142 3.93 6.16 -28.55
C ALA A 142 4.57 5.32 -27.43
N MET A 143 4.04 5.40 -26.21
CA MET A 143 4.47 4.55 -25.10
C MET A 143 4.23 3.06 -25.38
N ALA A 144 3.07 2.69 -25.93
CA ALA A 144 2.75 1.32 -26.30
C ALA A 144 3.70 0.78 -27.40
N GLU A 145 4.09 1.62 -28.34
CA GLU A 145 5.08 1.29 -29.37
C GLU A 145 6.49 1.13 -28.79
N ALA A 146 6.89 1.99 -27.87
CA ALA A 146 8.19 1.90 -27.20
C ALA A 146 8.36 0.57 -26.41
N VAL A 147 7.33 0.11 -25.75
CA VAL A 147 7.37 -1.17 -24.98
C VAL A 147 7.41 -2.41 -25.87
N ARG A 148 6.95 -2.33 -27.12
CA ARG A 148 7.10 -3.43 -28.09
C ARG A 148 8.56 -3.64 -28.52
N GLY A 149 9.43 -2.68 -28.26
CA GLY A 149 10.87 -2.81 -28.44
C GLY A 149 11.52 -3.83 -27.50
N ARG A 150 12.82 -4.07 -27.66
CA ARG A 150 13.53 -5.07 -26.86
C ARG A 150 13.96 -4.56 -25.47
N ALA A 151 14.03 -3.28 -25.27
CA ALA A 151 14.48 -2.66 -24.01
C ALA A 151 13.40 -1.74 -23.47
N ASP A 152 13.07 -1.91 -22.19
CA ASP A 152 12.22 -0.98 -21.45
C ASP A 152 12.99 0.32 -21.20
N VAL A 153 12.33 1.44 -21.39
CA VAL A 153 12.92 2.77 -21.29
C VAL A 153 12.17 3.62 -20.27
N ALA A 154 12.83 4.69 -19.80
CA ALA A 154 12.15 5.71 -19.01
C ALA A 154 11.01 6.36 -19.82
N VAL A 155 9.90 6.68 -19.15
CA VAL A 155 8.71 7.26 -19.80
C VAL A 155 9.06 8.51 -20.60
N ALA A 156 9.93 9.37 -20.08
CA ALA A 156 10.39 10.57 -20.80
C ALA A 156 10.96 10.29 -22.19
N LYS A 157 11.60 9.13 -22.39
CA LYS A 157 12.17 8.71 -23.69
C LYS A 157 11.13 8.09 -24.63
N ALA A 158 9.97 7.67 -24.11
CA ALA A 158 8.89 7.12 -24.89
C ALA A 158 7.87 8.18 -25.36
N LEU A 159 7.99 9.43 -24.87
CA LEU A 159 7.09 10.51 -25.26
C LEU A 159 7.43 11.07 -26.65
N PRO A 160 6.42 11.54 -27.41
CA PRO A 160 6.65 12.35 -28.61
C PRO A 160 7.46 13.61 -28.25
N GLN A 161 8.32 14.06 -29.16
CA GLN A 161 9.12 15.27 -28.92
C GLN A 161 8.27 16.55 -28.92
N ASP A 162 7.25 16.60 -29.77
CA ASP A 162 6.35 17.77 -29.90
C ASP A 162 5.15 17.62 -28.95
N LEU A 163 5.30 18.09 -27.73
CA LEU A 163 4.24 18.21 -26.72
C LEU A 163 3.69 19.63 -26.63
N ARG A 164 4.28 20.59 -27.38
CA ARG A 164 3.91 22.00 -27.41
C ARG A 164 3.73 22.59 -26.00
N GLU A 165 2.73 23.44 -25.85
CA GLU A 165 2.34 24.10 -24.60
C GLU A 165 1.85 23.16 -23.50
N TRP A 166 1.59 21.89 -23.81
CA TRP A 166 1.08 20.88 -22.88
C TRP A 166 2.19 20.08 -22.17
N ARG A 167 3.46 20.33 -22.51
CA ARG A 167 4.59 19.53 -21.98
C ARG A 167 4.54 19.36 -20.46
N ASN A 168 4.57 20.46 -19.71
CA ASN A 168 4.60 20.40 -18.25
C ASN A 168 3.34 19.75 -17.65
N THR A 169 2.17 19.98 -18.26
CA THR A 169 0.90 19.37 -17.84
C THR A 169 0.93 17.86 -18.05
N VAL A 170 1.43 17.39 -19.20
CA VAL A 170 1.60 15.97 -19.52
C VAL A 170 2.60 15.32 -18.57
N GLU A 171 3.75 15.95 -18.36
CA GLU A 171 4.79 15.46 -17.46
C GLU A 171 4.24 15.32 -16.03
N PHE A 172 3.56 16.34 -15.52
CA PHE A 172 2.91 16.30 -14.21
C PHE A 172 1.85 15.18 -14.11
N GLN A 173 0.99 15.04 -15.12
CA GLN A 173 -0.11 14.09 -15.09
C GLN A 173 0.35 12.64 -15.16
N LEU A 174 1.31 12.32 -16.03
CA LEU A 174 1.81 10.95 -16.21
C LEU A 174 2.80 10.54 -15.11
N GLY A 175 3.57 11.49 -14.59
CA GLY A 175 4.60 11.24 -13.59
C GLY A 175 4.13 11.53 -12.16
N PRO A 176 4.33 12.75 -11.66
CA PRO A 176 4.06 13.14 -10.27
C PRO A 176 2.66 12.77 -9.78
N LEU A 177 1.63 12.99 -10.58
CA LEU A 177 0.26 12.72 -10.21
C LEU A 177 -0.09 11.23 -10.26
N SER A 178 0.31 10.52 -11.32
CA SER A 178 -0.07 9.11 -11.53
C SER A 178 0.80 8.13 -10.74
N ASN A 179 2.09 8.42 -10.58
CA ASN A 179 3.08 7.51 -10.01
C ASN A 179 3.94 8.12 -8.89
N GLY A 180 3.87 9.43 -8.69
CA GLY A 180 4.63 10.13 -7.65
C GLY A 180 6.10 10.38 -8.01
N ASP A 181 6.54 10.12 -9.24
CA ASP A 181 7.93 10.37 -9.64
C ASP A 181 7.99 11.01 -11.04
N ASP A 182 9.15 11.56 -11.41
CA ASP A 182 9.37 12.22 -12.68
C ASP A 182 9.60 11.20 -13.80
N LEU A 183 9.24 11.57 -15.03
CA LEU A 183 9.16 10.64 -16.17
C LEU A 183 10.51 10.06 -16.62
N ASP A 184 11.62 10.65 -16.24
CA ASP A 184 12.97 10.16 -16.52
C ASP A 184 13.43 9.04 -15.57
N ARG A 185 12.70 8.82 -14.47
CA ARG A 185 13.10 7.95 -13.37
C ARG A 185 12.46 6.57 -13.40
N PHE A 186 11.32 6.39 -14.05
CA PHE A 186 10.59 5.13 -14.00
C PHE A 186 10.22 4.55 -15.38
N SER A 187 9.93 3.27 -15.36
CA SER A 187 9.71 2.38 -16.50
C SER A 187 8.43 2.69 -17.27
N THR A 188 8.51 2.74 -18.60
CA THR A 188 7.34 2.82 -19.48
C THR A 188 6.51 1.53 -19.40
N ALA A 189 7.14 0.37 -19.32
CA ALA A 189 6.44 -0.91 -19.17
C ALA A 189 5.68 -0.99 -17.84
N ASP A 190 6.27 -0.46 -16.76
CA ASP A 190 5.62 -0.39 -15.45
C ASP A 190 4.39 0.52 -15.49
N LEU A 191 4.49 1.72 -16.08
CA LEU A 191 3.37 2.63 -16.25
C LEU A 191 2.22 1.98 -17.03
N LEU A 192 2.51 1.34 -18.14
CA LEU A 192 1.49 0.71 -19.00
C LEU A 192 0.88 -0.55 -18.37
N SER A 193 1.60 -1.25 -17.48
CA SER A 193 1.05 -2.39 -16.75
C SER A 193 -0.13 -1.99 -15.86
N PHE A 194 -0.22 -0.72 -15.49
CA PHE A 194 -1.26 -0.14 -14.65
C PHE A 194 -2.43 0.47 -15.42
N ALA A 195 -2.63 0.13 -16.68
CA ALA A 195 -3.72 0.65 -17.52
C ALA A 195 -5.12 0.44 -16.89
N GLN A 196 -5.28 -0.52 -15.98
CA GLN A 196 -6.54 -0.78 -15.25
C GLN A 196 -6.70 0.06 -13.97
N ARG A 197 -5.76 0.94 -13.64
CA ARG A 197 -5.87 1.85 -12.49
C ARG A 197 -6.77 3.04 -12.81
N ASP A 198 -8.03 2.79 -13.13
CA ASP A 198 -9.03 3.85 -13.21
C ASP A 198 -9.72 4.01 -11.85
N PRO A 199 -9.66 5.20 -11.22
CA PRO A 199 -10.34 5.45 -9.96
C PRO A 199 -11.85 5.46 -10.20
N ALA A 200 -12.52 4.35 -9.87
CA ALA A 200 -13.94 4.17 -10.13
C ALA A 200 -14.83 4.54 -8.94
N ALA A 201 -14.29 4.44 -7.72
CA ALA A 201 -15.04 4.69 -6.49
C ALA A 201 -14.16 5.27 -5.38
N SER A 202 -14.80 5.78 -4.34
CA SER A 202 -14.22 6.19 -3.08
C SER A 202 -15.10 5.75 -1.91
N CYS A 203 -14.64 5.91 -0.68
CA CYS A 203 -15.41 5.63 0.53
C CYS A 203 -15.86 6.94 1.17
N ARG A 204 -17.17 7.09 1.43
CA ARG A 204 -17.70 8.29 2.08
C ARG A 204 -17.07 8.54 3.47
N GLN A 205 -16.85 7.46 4.23
CA GLN A 205 -16.23 7.51 5.56
C GLN A 205 -14.71 7.47 5.50
N GLY A 206 -14.11 7.44 4.32
CA GLY A 206 -12.68 7.33 4.06
C GLY A 206 -12.17 5.90 3.89
N VAL A 207 -11.18 5.76 3.03
CA VAL A 207 -10.51 4.46 2.76
C VAL A 207 -9.71 3.99 3.98
N GLY A 208 -9.08 4.91 4.71
CA GLY A 208 -8.37 4.58 5.95
C GLY A 208 -9.31 4.01 7.01
N THR A 209 -10.51 4.57 7.15
CA THR A 209 -11.55 4.04 8.03
C THR A 209 -11.96 2.63 7.64
N LEU A 210 -12.15 2.36 6.35
CA LEU A 210 -12.44 1.01 5.85
C LEU A 210 -11.35 0.01 6.26
N ILE A 211 -10.10 0.31 5.98
CA ILE A 211 -8.97 -0.58 6.27
C ILE A 211 -8.84 -0.83 7.78
N THR A 212 -9.02 0.21 8.59
CA THR A 212 -8.96 0.06 10.06
C THR A 212 -10.11 -0.80 10.59
N ARG A 213 -11.34 -0.61 10.08
CA ARG A 213 -12.49 -1.47 10.45
C ARG A 213 -12.28 -2.93 10.05
N LEU A 214 -11.67 -3.16 8.89
CA LEU A 214 -11.33 -4.52 8.43
C LEU A 214 -10.27 -5.21 9.31
N ALA A 215 -9.45 -4.48 10.03
CA ALA A 215 -8.55 -5.06 11.03
C ALA A 215 -9.31 -5.63 12.22
N GLY A 216 -10.44 -5.02 12.63
CA GLY A 216 -11.28 -5.52 13.72
C GLY A 216 -10.48 -5.80 14.99
N SER A 217 -10.64 -7.01 15.53
CA SER A 217 -9.96 -7.51 16.73
C SER A 217 -8.69 -8.34 16.43
N LEU A 218 -8.13 -8.24 15.23
CA LEU A 218 -6.91 -8.98 14.89
C LEU A 218 -5.75 -8.59 15.83
N PRO A 219 -4.95 -9.57 16.30
CA PRO A 219 -3.83 -9.28 17.19
C PRO A 219 -2.77 -8.41 16.50
N VAL A 220 -2.40 -7.31 17.15
CA VAL A 220 -1.37 -6.38 16.66
C VAL A 220 -0.53 -5.85 17.82
N ALA A 221 0.79 -5.80 17.61
CA ALA A 221 1.74 -5.09 18.46
C ALA A 221 2.13 -3.78 17.77
N LEU A 222 1.56 -2.67 18.22
CA LEU A 222 1.90 -1.32 17.75
C LEU A 222 3.19 -0.82 18.41
N ASN A 223 3.78 0.25 17.85
CA ASN A 223 5.05 0.84 18.35
C ASN A 223 6.18 -0.18 18.47
N THR A 224 6.17 -1.21 17.63
CA THR A 224 7.07 -2.36 17.73
C THR A 224 7.83 -2.54 16.40
N PRO A 225 8.83 -1.69 16.10
CA PRO A 225 9.62 -1.86 14.90
C PRO A 225 10.45 -3.14 14.94
N VAL A 226 10.33 -3.96 13.89
CA VAL A 226 11.18 -5.13 13.67
C VAL A 226 12.52 -4.64 13.12
N THR A 227 13.61 -5.08 13.73
CA THR A 227 14.99 -4.71 13.35
C THR A 227 15.76 -5.86 12.72
N GLY A 228 15.34 -7.12 12.95
CA GLY A 228 16.00 -8.29 12.41
C GLY A 228 15.02 -9.42 12.08
N VAL A 229 15.35 -10.17 11.01
CA VAL A 229 14.63 -11.35 10.52
C VAL A 229 15.65 -12.46 10.28
N ARG A 230 15.69 -13.46 11.15
CA ARG A 230 16.55 -14.64 10.96
C ARG A 230 15.70 -15.78 10.40
N TRP A 231 16.01 -16.24 9.19
CA TRP A 231 15.13 -17.14 8.42
C TRP A 231 15.80 -18.41 7.88
N SER A 232 17.04 -18.70 8.33
CA SER A 232 17.76 -19.93 7.94
C SER A 232 17.36 -21.17 8.71
N GLY A 233 16.58 -21.04 9.77
CA GLY A 233 16.16 -22.15 10.62
C GLY A 233 14.86 -22.80 10.16
N ARG A 234 14.37 -23.71 11.00
CA ARG A 234 13.03 -24.32 10.83
C ARG A 234 11.93 -23.27 10.95
N ASP A 235 12.07 -22.38 11.92
CA ASP A 235 11.17 -21.27 12.20
C ASP A 235 11.94 -19.95 11.99
N VAL A 236 11.21 -18.90 11.63
CA VAL A 236 11.77 -17.56 11.46
C VAL A 236 11.75 -16.83 12.79
N GLN A 237 12.87 -16.21 13.16
CA GLN A 237 12.99 -15.39 14.36
C GLN A 237 12.93 -13.91 14.00
N LEU A 238 12.04 -13.18 14.66
CA LEU A 238 11.93 -11.74 14.56
C LEU A 238 12.54 -11.08 15.79
N GLU A 239 13.32 -10.03 15.55
CA GLU A 239 13.97 -9.23 16.58
C GLU A 239 13.29 -7.86 16.68
N THR A 240 12.90 -7.48 17.90
CA THR A 240 12.32 -6.17 18.21
C THR A 240 12.88 -5.66 19.54
N ARG A 241 12.67 -4.37 19.82
CA ARG A 241 12.99 -3.82 21.14
C ARG A 241 12.10 -4.37 22.27
N ALA A 242 10.90 -4.88 21.92
CA ALA A 242 9.97 -5.48 22.89
C ALA A 242 10.26 -6.96 23.15
N GLY A 243 11.27 -7.54 22.52
CA GLY A 243 11.66 -8.95 22.62
C GLY A 243 11.68 -9.67 21.27
N ASN A 244 11.93 -10.96 21.31
CA ASN A 244 12.01 -11.81 20.12
C ASN A 244 10.74 -12.65 19.99
N LEU A 245 10.33 -12.89 18.72
CA LEU A 245 9.18 -13.71 18.35
C LEU A 245 9.63 -14.78 17.37
N SER A 246 9.22 -16.05 17.63
CA SER A 246 9.36 -17.15 16.69
C SER A 246 8.08 -17.33 15.86
N ALA A 247 8.21 -17.60 14.57
CA ALA A 247 7.07 -17.91 13.71
C ALA A 247 7.43 -18.98 12.68
N ARG A 248 6.46 -19.84 12.35
CA ARG A 248 6.64 -20.90 11.33
C ARG A 248 6.68 -20.32 9.92
N ALA A 249 6.09 -19.14 9.72
CA ALA A 249 6.18 -18.35 8.51
C ALA A 249 6.12 -16.86 8.86
N VAL A 250 6.76 -16.02 8.03
CA VAL A 250 6.73 -14.55 8.18
C VAL A 250 6.32 -13.91 6.87
N ILE A 251 5.39 -12.96 6.93
CA ILE A 251 4.99 -12.12 5.81
C ILE A 251 5.48 -10.69 6.05
N VAL A 252 6.34 -10.19 5.18
CA VAL A 252 6.91 -8.84 5.24
C VAL A 252 6.07 -7.91 4.37
N THR A 253 5.46 -6.90 4.97
CA THR A 253 4.65 -5.90 4.26
C THR A 253 5.18 -4.47 4.40
N ALA A 254 6.41 -4.32 4.89
CA ALA A 254 7.10 -3.04 4.93
C ALA A 254 7.27 -2.47 3.51
N SER A 255 7.29 -1.14 3.37
CA SER A 255 7.47 -0.49 2.08
C SER A 255 8.85 -0.80 1.47
N VAL A 256 8.94 -0.79 0.15
CA VAL A 256 10.22 -1.04 -0.54
C VAL A 256 11.30 -0.02 -0.14
N ASN A 257 10.93 1.23 0.11
CA ASN A 257 11.90 2.24 0.58
C ASN A 257 12.43 1.91 1.98
N VAL A 258 11.56 1.48 2.91
CA VAL A 258 12.00 1.01 4.24
C VAL A 258 12.92 -0.21 4.11
N LEU A 259 12.59 -1.16 3.26
CA LEU A 259 13.44 -2.34 3.03
C LEU A 259 14.80 -1.95 2.42
N ASN A 260 14.82 -1.01 1.48
CA ASN A 260 16.05 -0.52 0.83
C ASN A 260 16.98 0.25 1.80
N THR A 261 16.49 0.78 2.92
CA THR A 261 17.36 1.41 3.93
C THR A 261 18.19 0.39 4.72
N GLY A 262 17.82 -0.90 4.71
CA GLY A 262 18.46 -1.94 5.50
C GLY A 262 18.21 -1.84 7.02
N VAL A 263 17.22 -1.05 7.47
CA VAL A 263 16.84 -0.97 8.89
C VAL A 263 16.26 -2.30 9.41
N ILE A 264 15.71 -3.13 8.53
CA ILE A 264 15.32 -4.51 8.82
C ILE A 264 16.42 -5.41 8.25
N LYS A 265 17.22 -6.02 9.14
CA LYS A 265 18.32 -6.89 8.74
C LYS A 265 17.83 -8.32 8.53
N PHE A 266 18.10 -8.88 7.35
CA PHE A 266 17.83 -10.30 7.05
C PHE A 266 19.08 -11.14 7.33
N THR A 267 18.90 -12.29 7.98
CA THR A 267 19.99 -13.23 8.24
C THR A 267 19.53 -14.66 7.91
N PRO A 268 20.11 -15.29 6.88
CA PRO A 268 21.09 -14.74 5.94
C PRO A 268 20.56 -13.57 5.13
N ASP A 269 21.42 -12.86 4.41
CA ASP A 269 21.01 -11.81 3.48
C ASP A 269 20.02 -12.35 2.44
N LEU A 270 19.22 -11.47 1.86
CA LEU A 270 18.33 -11.84 0.76
C LEU A 270 19.17 -12.36 -0.43
N PRO A 271 18.71 -13.42 -1.14
CA PRO A 271 19.38 -13.86 -2.34
C PRO A 271 19.60 -12.72 -3.33
N LYS A 272 20.72 -12.77 -4.06
CA LYS A 272 21.11 -11.69 -5.00
C LYS A 272 19.98 -11.25 -5.92
N ARG A 273 19.22 -12.21 -6.47
CA ARG A 273 18.07 -11.94 -7.35
C ARG A 273 16.97 -11.09 -6.68
N GLN A 274 16.65 -11.35 -5.41
CA GLN A 274 15.67 -10.58 -4.65
C GLN A 274 16.21 -9.22 -4.22
N ALA A 275 17.48 -9.16 -3.84
CA ALA A 275 18.14 -7.89 -3.50
C ALA A 275 18.20 -6.94 -4.72
N GLU A 276 18.55 -7.46 -5.90
CA GLU A 276 18.51 -6.71 -7.16
C GLU A 276 17.08 -6.27 -7.50
N ALA A 277 16.09 -7.17 -7.37
CA ALA A 277 14.69 -6.81 -7.61
C ALA A 277 14.21 -5.71 -6.65
N LEU A 278 14.60 -5.77 -5.38
CA LEU A 278 14.27 -4.74 -4.41
C LEU A 278 14.88 -3.39 -4.77
N SER A 279 16.14 -3.36 -5.26
CA SER A 279 16.82 -2.12 -5.67
C SER A 279 16.20 -1.45 -6.90
N HIS A 280 15.46 -2.18 -7.73
CA HIS A 280 14.76 -1.65 -8.89
C HIS A 280 13.40 -1.02 -8.55
N LEU A 281 12.93 -1.16 -7.32
CA LEU A 281 11.66 -0.59 -6.86
C LEU A 281 11.90 0.52 -5.84
N SER A 282 11.17 1.60 -5.98
CA SER A 282 11.18 2.72 -5.03
C SER A 282 9.78 3.25 -4.80
N LEU A 283 9.60 4.09 -3.78
CA LEU A 283 8.39 4.90 -3.63
C LEU A 283 8.65 6.30 -4.15
N GLY A 284 7.77 6.77 -4.99
CA GLY A 284 7.73 8.17 -5.39
C GLY A 284 7.12 9.06 -4.30
N THR A 285 7.06 10.35 -4.57
CA THR A 285 6.49 11.38 -3.70
C THR A 285 5.15 11.86 -4.25
N ARG A 286 4.11 11.78 -3.44
CA ARG A 286 2.83 12.43 -3.69
C ARG A 286 2.30 12.92 -2.36
N GLU A 287 2.19 14.23 -2.23
CA GLU A 287 1.75 14.88 -1.02
C GLU A 287 0.44 15.60 -1.27
N ARG A 288 -0.33 15.79 -0.20
CA ARG A 288 -1.64 16.43 -0.24
C ARG A 288 -1.68 17.61 0.69
N ILE A 289 -2.16 18.73 0.17
CA ILE A 289 -2.41 19.97 0.89
C ILE A 289 -3.91 20.16 0.93
N ALA A 290 -4.49 20.11 2.11
CA ALA A 290 -5.92 20.27 2.36
C ALA A 290 -6.17 21.66 2.93
N LEU A 291 -7.11 22.39 2.33
CA LEU A 291 -7.50 23.75 2.72
C LEU A 291 -9.02 23.79 2.94
N ASP A 292 -9.46 24.31 4.05
CA ASP A 292 -10.86 24.62 4.30
C ASP A 292 -11.16 26.03 3.78
N LEU A 293 -12.00 26.11 2.74
CA LEU A 293 -12.34 27.35 2.00
C LEU A 293 -13.85 27.65 2.10
N PRO A 294 -14.35 28.18 3.23
CA PRO A 294 -15.76 28.50 3.40
C PRO A 294 -16.28 29.47 2.34
N GLY A 295 -17.57 29.34 1.99
CA GLY A 295 -18.22 30.20 1.04
C GLY A 295 -17.90 29.93 -0.42
N ASN A 296 -17.17 28.83 -0.72
CA ASN A 296 -16.83 28.43 -2.08
C ASN A 296 -16.16 29.53 -2.92
N PRO A 297 -15.04 30.11 -2.48
CA PRO A 297 -14.40 31.24 -3.17
C PRO A 297 -13.89 30.89 -4.58
N LEU A 298 -13.77 29.59 -4.89
CA LEU A 298 -13.34 29.12 -6.21
C LEU A 298 -14.50 29.01 -7.21
N GLY A 299 -15.75 29.08 -6.75
CA GLY A 299 -16.94 28.94 -7.61
C GLY A 299 -17.04 27.58 -8.29
N LEU A 300 -16.50 26.52 -7.67
CA LEU A 300 -16.46 25.15 -8.22
C LEU A 300 -17.59 24.30 -7.64
N GLY A 301 -17.95 23.25 -8.38
CA GLY A 301 -18.95 22.27 -7.95
C GLY A 301 -18.41 21.29 -6.90
N ARG A 302 -19.31 20.45 -6.40
CA ARG A 302 -18.98 19.33 -5.51
C ARG A 302 -18.05 18.33 -6.21
N ASP A 303 -16.99 17.92 -5.52
CA ASP A 303 -16.04 16.91 -5.98
C ASP A 303 -15.45 17.22 -7.38
N GLU A 304 -15.32 18.51 -7.71
CA GLU A 304 -14.81 18.92 -9.02
C GLU A 304 -13.28 18.78 -9.06
N VAL A 305 -12.80 18.09 -10.09
CA VAL A 305 -11.37 17.85 -10.31
C VAL A 305 -10.84 18.82 -11.37
N LEU A 306 -9.67 19.41 -11.08
CA LEU A 306 -9.08 20.41 -11.95
C LEU A 306 -7.57 20.28 -12.02
N ILE A 307 -7.02 20.43 -13.23
CA ILE A 307 -5.61 20.67 -13.52
C ILE A 307 -5.42 21.99 -14.25
N GLU A 308 -4.18 22.47 -14.32
CA GLU A 308 -3.82 23.60 -15.14
C GLU A 308 -3.04 23.21 -16.40
N GLN A 309 -3.11 24.02 -17.45
CA GLN A 309 -2.07 24.05 -18.47
C GLN A 309 -0.87 24.75 -17.85
N SER A 310 0.08 23.95 -17.35
CA SER A 310 1.20 24.45 -16.58
C SER A 310 2.36 24.93 -17.45
N HIS A 311 2.99 26.02 -17.03
CA HIS A 311 4.20 26.54 -17.66
C HIS A 311 5.50 26.08 -16.96
N SER A 312 5.38 25.30 -15.88
CA SER A 312 6.52 24.80 -15.12
C SER A 312 6.20 23.45 -14.45
N ALA A 313 7.20 22.82 -13.84
CA ALA A 313 7.01 21.62 -13.02
C ALA A 313 6.29 21.90 -11.69
N ARG A 314 6.14 23.17 -11.30
CA ARG A 314 5.44 23.58 -10.06
C ARG A 314 3.93 23.63 -10.31
N SER A 315 3.28 22.50 -10.22
CA SER A 315 1.86 22.32 -10.54
C SER A 315 1.17 21.41 -9.54
N GLY A 316 -0.15 21.42 -9.55
CA GLY A 316 -0.99 20.61 -8.67
C GLY A 316 -2.25 20.08 -9.35
N LEU A 317 -2.89 19.10 -8.71
CA LEU A 317 -4.26 18.71 -9.01
C LEU A 317 -5.16 19.16 -7.88
N LEU A 318 -6.21 19.91 -8.19
CA LEU A 318 -7.24 20.29 -7.25
C LEU A 318 -8.40 19.30 -7.27
N LEU A 319 -8.81 18.83 -6.08
CA LEU A 319 -10.12 18.28 -5.81
C LEU A 319 -10.88 19.29 -4.93
N ALA A 320 -11.87 19.95 -5.52
CA ALA A 320 -12.62 20.99 -4.84
C ALA A 320 -13.88 20.47 -4.15
N ASN A 321 -14.25 21.11 -3.04
CA ASN A 321 -15.51 20.90 -2.35
C ASN A 321 -15.81 19.42 -2.08
N THR A 322 -14.84 18.74 -1.50
CA THR A 322 -14.88 17.29 -1.22
C THR A 322 -16.14 16.90 -0.47
N GLY A 323 -16.91 15.97 -1.05
CA GLY A 323 -18.18 15.53 -0.49
C GLY A 323 -19.27 16.62 -0.42
N GLY A 324 -19.05 17.78 -1.05
CA GLY A 324 -19.93 18.95 -0.99
C GLY A 324 -19.64 19.88 0.20
N SER A 325 -18.50 19.71 0.86
CA SER A 325 -18.01 20.58 1.93
C SER A 325 -17.14 21.73 1.40
N SER A 326 -16.59 22.55 2.29
CA SER A 326 -15.59 23.57 1.98
C SER A 326 -14.16 23.03 1.82
N LEU A 327 -13.95 21.71 1.99
CA LEU A 327 -12.64 21.10 1.88
C LEU A 327 -12.17 21.02 0.43
N CYS A 328 -11.06 21.70 0.15
CA CYS A 328 -10.32 21.62 -1.11
C CYS A 328 -8.98 20.95 -0.90
N GLN A 329 -8.57 20.08 -1.83
CA GLN A 329 -7.34 19.28 -1.72
C GLN A 329 -6.47 19.54 -2.94
N VAL A 330 -5.22 19.94 -2.73
CA VAL A 330 -4.21 20.08 -3.79
C VAL A 330 -3.20 18.96 -3.65
N ASP A 331 -3.11 18.09 -4.65
CA ASP A 331 -2.10 17.03 -4.72
C ASP A 331 -0.90 17.55 -5.52
N VAL A 332 0.31 17.37 -4.97
CA VAL A 332 1.61 17.64 -5.60
C VAL A 332 2.48 16.39 -5.57
N GLY A 333 3.49 16.28 -6.42
CA GLY A 333 4.35 15.08 -6.42
C GLY A 333 5.64 15.26 -7.21
N GLY A 334 6.36 14.15 -7.42
CA GLY A 334 7.65 14.13 -8.10
C GLY A 334 8.75 14.87 -7.34
N ALA A 335 9.74 15.37 -8.06
CA ALA A 335 10.85 16.16 -7.48
C ALA A 335 10.32 17.44 -6.83
N PHE A 336 9.41 18.14 -7.49
CA PHE A 336 8.79 19.35 -6.94
C PHE A 336 8.06 19.07 -5.61
N GLY A 337 7.24 18.02 -5.55
CA GLY A 337 6.54 17.65 -4.32
C GLY A 337 7.48 17.27 -3.19
N ARG A 338 8.62 16.65 -3.51
CA ARG A 338 9.68 16.28 -2.54
C ARG A 338 10.38 17.51 -1.98
N GLU A 339 10.78 18.44 -2.84
CA GLU A 339 11.40 19.71 -2.44
C GLU A 339 10.46 20.52 -1.56
N LEU A 340 9.23 20.73 -2.00
CA LEU A 340 8.21 21.47 -1.27
C LEU A 340 7.90 20.84 0.11
N SER A 341 7.82 19.51 0.18
CA SER A 341 7.64 18.79 1.44
C SER A 341 8.85 18.94 2.37
N ALA A 342 10.07 19.06 1.84
CA ALA A 342 11.27 19.29 2.62
C ALA A 342 11.32 20.71 3.21
N GLU A 343 10.78 21.72 2.52
CA GLU A 343 10.64 23.09 3.00
C GLU A 343 9.65 23.20 4.19
N GLY A 344 8.72 22.25 4.33
CA GLY A 344 7.84 22.14 5.48
C GLY A 344 6.39 22.51 5.21
N GLU A 345 5.55 22.40 6.26
CA GLU A 345 4.09 22.56 6.15
C GLU A 345 3.67 23.95 5.71
N ALA A 346 4.34 25.00 6.23
CA ALA A 346 4.02 26.38 5.90
C ALA A 346 4.23 26.67 4.41
N ALA A 347 5.37 26.23 3.85
CA ALA A 347 5.67 26.38 2.43
C ALA A 347 4.68 25.62 1.54
N MET A 348 4.25 24.43 1.96
CA MET A 348 3.24 23.64 1.24
C MET A 348 1.89 24.38 1.21
N ILE A 349 1.46 24.93 2.33
CA ILE A 349 0.20 25.69 2.43
C ILE A 349 0.28 26.96 1.58
N GLU A 350 1.35 27.72 1.68
CA GLU A 350 1.60 28.93 0.89
C GLU A 350 1.58 28.64 -0.61
N PHE A 351 2.28 27.58 -1.03
CA PHE A 351 2.22 27.15 -2.44
C PHE A 351 0.78 26.89 -2.91
N ALA A 352 -0.02 26.14 -2.15
CA ALA A 352 -1.37 25.81 -2.56
C ALA A 352 -2.27 27.07 -2.63
N GLN A 353 -2.14 27.98 -1.67
CA GLN A 353 -2.87 29.24 -1.64
C GLN A 353 -2.49 30.13 -2.84
N ASP A 354 -1.20 30.26 -3.12
CA ASP A 354 -0.69 31.06 -4.26
C ASP A 354 -1.06 30.45 -5.61
N TRP A 355 -0.97 29.13 -5.73
CA TRP A 355 -1.39 28.43 -6.93
C TRP A 355 -2.88 28.63 -7.21
N LEU A 356 -3.73 28.51 -6.20
CA LEU A 356 -5.17 28.77 -6.32
C LEU A 356 -5.45 30.26 -6.60
N ARG A 357 -4.74 31.19 -5.97
CA ARG A 357 -4.85 32.62 -6.25
C ARG A 357 -4.51 32.95 -7.72
N ASN A 358 -3.49 32.31 -8.27
CA ASN A 358 -3.10 32.50 -9.66
C ASN A 358 -4.18 32.01 -10.62
N LEU A 359 -4.84 30.89 -10.31
CA LEU A 359 -5.88 30.30 -11.16
C LEU A 359 -7.26 30.96 -11.00
N PHE A 360 -7.63 31.42 -9.82
CA PHE A 360 -9.00 31.89 -9.53
C PHE A 360 -9.06 33.37 -9.17
N GLY A 361 -7.95 33.98 -8.81
CA GLY A 361 -7.94 35.30 -8.19
C GLY A 361 -8.35 35.24 -6.72
N GLY A 362 -8.61 36.41 -6.14
CA GLY A 362 -8.98 36.53 -4.73
C GLY A 362 -7.79 36.33 -3.77
N ASP A 363 -8.05 36.53 -2.50
CA ASP A 363 -7.07 36.32 -1.43
C ASP A 363 -7.38 34.98 -0.72
N ILE A 364 -6.89 33.90 -1.30
CA ILE A 364 -7.14 32.52 -0.81
C ILE A 364 -6.57 32.34 0.61
N ALA A 365 -5.44 32.98 0.91
CA ALA A 365 -4.84 32.91 2.25
C ALA A 365 -5.79 33.49 3.32
N LYS A 366 -6.46 34.59 3.02
CA LYS A 366 -7.40 35.24 3.93
C LYS A 366 -8.65 34.43 4.23
N VAL A 367 -9.12 33.64 3.26
CA VAL A 367 -10.35 32.84 3.39
C VAL A 367 -10.07 31.41 3.87
N THR A 368 -8.82 30.98 3.93
CA THR A 368 -8.43 29.68 4.46
C THR A 368 -8.61 29.69 5.99
N THR A 369 -9.49 28.85 6.51
CA THR A 369 -9.76 28.75 7.95
C THR A 369 -8.98 27.65 8.65
N ARG A 370 -8.76 26.53 7.95
CA ARG A 370 -8.01 25.36 8.43
C ARG A 370 -7.16 24.82 7.29
N ALA A 371 -6.00 24.27 7.63
CA ALA A 371 -5.13 23.61 6.67
C ALA A 371 -4.49 22.36 7.29
N SER A 372 -4.17 21.38 6.45
CA SER A 372 -3.43 20.17 6.82
C SER A 372 -2.63 19.69 5.63
N VAL A 373 -1.44 19.17 5.88
CA VAL A 373 -0.59 18.62 4.81
C VAL A 373 -0.17 17.18 5.12
N THR A 374 0.22 16.45 4.10
CA THR A 374 0.91 15.17 4.26
C THR A 374 2.38 15.32 3.94
N ARG A 375 3.20 14.50 4.57
CA ARG A 375 4.64 14.43 4.34
C ARG A 375 5.10 12.97 4.38
N TRP A 376 4.56 12.17 3.44
CA TRP A 376 4.79 10.71 3.40
C TRP A 376 6.25 10.33 3.25
N GLY A 377 7.03 11.18 2.57
CA GLY A 377 8.47 11.01 2.45
C GLY A 377 9.22 11.15 3.78
N ALA A 378 8.69 11.90 4.73
CA ALA A 378 9.23 12.11 6.07
C ALA A 378 8.75 11.08 7.11
N GLU A 379 7.75 10.26 6.78
CA GLU A 379 7.23 9.21 7.66
C GLU A 379 8.25 8.05 7.77
N PRO A 380 8.89 7.83 8.94
CA PRO A 380 10.08 6.98 9.04
C PRO A 380 9.82 5.50 8.72
N TYR A 381 8.57 5.06 8.83
CA TYR A 381 8.16 3.68 8.54
C TYR A 381 7.44 3.52 7.21
N VAL A 382 7.49 4.55 6.34
CA VAL A 382 6.85 4.57 5.01
C VAL A 382 7.83 5.03 3.94
N LEU A 383 8.39 6.24 4.07
CA LEU A 383 9.40 6.87 3.20
C LEU A 383 8.93 7.08 1.75
N GLY A 384 7.66 7.47 1.54
CA GLY A 384 7.12 7.79 0.22
C GLY A 384 5.65 7.44 0.04
N ALA A 385 5.13 7.64 -1.16
CA ALA A 385 3.70 7.49 -1.46
C ALA A 385 3.37 6.16 -2.13
N MET A 386 3.71 5.98 -3.40
CA MET A 386 3.37 4.78 -4.18
C MET A 386 4.59 4.26 -4.95
N SER A 387 4.58 2.94 -5.23
CA SER A 387 5.74 2.30 -5.83
C SER A 387 5.86 2.52 -7.32
N VAL A 388 7.09 2.74 -7.77
CA VAL A 388 7.52 2.77 -9.17
C VAL A 388 8.65 1.79 -9.38
N ALA A 389 8.78 1.26 -10.61
CA ALA A 389 9.92 0.48 -11.02
C ALA A 389 10.85 1.34 -11.91
N ALA A 390 12.16 1.25 -11.70
CA ALA A 390 13.16 1.82 -12.60
C ALA A 390 13.04 1.22 -14.02
N PRO A 391 13.54 1.87 -15.08
CA PRO A 391 13.60 1.27 -16.41
C PRO A 391 14.22 -0.13 -16.39
N GLY A 392 13.52 -1.13 -16.96
CA GLY A 392 13.90 -2.54 -16.88
C GLY A 392 13.47 -3.25 -15.58
N GLY A 393 12.97 -2.51 -14.59
CA GLY A 393 12.64 -3.03 -13.26
C GLY A 393 11.22 -3.59 -13.09
N GLN A 394 10.33 -3.45 -14.06
CA GLN A 394 8.94 -3.95 -13.93
C GLN A 394 8.85 -5.43 -13.50
N PRO A 395 9.68 -6.38 -14.01
CA PRO A 395 9.64 -7.78 -13.57
C PRO A 395 9.99 -7.99 -12.09
N SER A 396 10.64 -7.02 -11.44
CA SER A 396 11.04 -7.09 -10.03
C SER A 396 9.85 -7.22 -9.08
N ARG A 397 8.67 -6.72 -9.46
CA ARG A 397 7.44 -6.88 -8.70
C ARG A 397 7.09 -8.35 -8.48
N ARG A 398 7.18 -9.16 -9.54
CA ARG A 398 6.94 -10.61 -9.49
C ARG A 398 8.06 -11.33 -8.75
N VAL A 399 9.31 -10.97 -9.00
CA VAL A 399 10.47 -11.60 -8.35
C VAL A 399 10.39 -11.46 -6.82
N LEU A 400 10.03 -10.28 -6.31
CA LEU A 400 9.86 -10.08 -4.87
C LEU A 400 8.64 -10.81 -4.29
N ALA A 401 7.64 -11.11 -5.09
CA ALA A 401 6.47 -11.88 -4.66
C ALA A 401 6.73 -13.38 -4.55
N GLU A 402 7.87 -13.88 -5.04
CA GLU A 402 8.25 -15.30 -4.95
C GLU A 402 8.60 -15.66 -3.50
N PRO A 403 8.09 -16.80 -2.97
CA PRO A 403 8.39 -17.24 -1.62
C PRO A 403 9.87 -17.58 -1.42
N LEU A 404 10.44 -17.20 -0.29
CA LEU A 404 11.78 -17.57 0.16
C LEU A 404 11.69 -18.52 1.37
N GLY A 405 11.40 -19.79 1.11
CA GLY A 405 11.23 -20.77 2.18
C GLY A 405 10.02 -20.47 3.07
N ALA A 406 10.24 -19.97 4.27
CA ALA A 406 9.21 -19.54 5.22
C ALA A 406 9.04 -18.00 5.26
N LEU A 407 9.74 -17.27 4.40
CA LEU A 407 9.68 -15.82 4.28
C LEU A 407 8.90 -15.44 3.02
N PHE A 408 7.92 -14.55 3.16
CA PHE A 408 7.03 -14.08 2.11
C PHE A 408 7.01 -12.56 2.12
N PHE A 409 6.89 -11.96 0.93
CA PHE A 409 6.73 -10.52 0.80
C PHE A 409 5.35 -10.19 0.23
N ALA A 410 4.75 -9.11 0.72
CA ALA A 410 3.48 -8.60 0.20
C ALA A 410 3.44 -7.07 0.31
N GLY A 411 2.58 -6.44 -0.47
CA GLY A 411 2.40 -5.00 -0.50
C GLY A 411 1.99 -4.54 -1.90
N GLU A 412 1.64 -3.25 -2.02
CA GLU A 412 1.21 -2.70 -3.30
C GLU A 412 2.31 -2.75 -4.36
N ALA A 413 3.58 -2.70 -3.94
CA ALA A 413 4.73 -2.75 -4.82
C ALA A 413 4.90 -4.10 -5.55
N LEU A 414 4.26 -5.17 -5.05
CA LEU A 414 4.41 -6.53 -5.57
C LEU A 414 3.24 -6.97 -6.46
N HIS A 415 2.29 -6.08 -6.76
CA HIS A 415 1.19 -6.38 -7.66
C HIS A 415 1.44 -5.80 -9.05
N GLU A 416 1.51 -6.66 -10.06
CA GLU A 416 1.93 -6.29 -11.42
C GLU A 416 0.95 -5.33 -12.12
N ALA A 417 -0.37 -5.51 -11.94
CA ALA A 417 -1.39 -4.71 -12.62
C ALA A 417 -2.03 -3.63 -11.73
N LEU A 418 -1.96 -3.77 -10.41
CA LEU A 418 -2.55 -2.84 -9.43
C LEU A 418 -1.51 -2.29 -8.46
N GLY A 419 -0.25 -2.19 -8.90
CA GLY A 419 0.79 -1.54 -8.12
C GLY A 419 0.40 -0.12 -7.71
N GLY A 420 0.84 0.36 -6.55
CA GLY A 420 0.48 1.68 -6.03
C GLY A 420 -0.97 1.80 -5.52
N THR A 421 -1.76 0.71 -5.46
CA THR A 421 -3.16 0.75 -5.04
C THR A 421 -3.44 -0.07 -3.78
N VAL A 422 -4.49 0.30 -3.05
CA VAL A 422 -4.95 -0.46 -1.87
C VAL A 422 -5.43 -1.85 -2.25
N ALA A 423 -6.09 -2.00 -3.41
CA ALA A 423 -6.52 -3.29 -3.94
C ALA A 423 -5.32 -4.20 -4.23
N GLY A 424 -4.27 -3.67 -4.86
CA GLY A 424 -3.03 -4.43 -5.11
C GLY A 424 -2.35 -4.86 -3.81
N ALA A 425 -2.31 -3.99 -2.80
CA ALA A 425 -1.80 -4.34 -1.48
C ALA A 425 -2.63 -5.47 -0.84
N TRP A 426 -3.95 -5.35 -0.86
CA TRP A 426 -4.87 -6.33 -0.29
C TRP A 426 -4.71 -7.71 -0.94
N ILE A 427 -4.83 -7.78 -2.26
CA ILE A 427 -4.69 -9.02 -3.04
C ILE A 427 -3.31 -9.65 -2.84
N SER A 428 -2.25 -8.83 -2.80
CA SER A 428 -0.89 -9.30 -2.53
C SER A 428 -0.78 -9.92 -1.13
N GLY A 429 -1.41 -9.32 -0.11
CA GLY A 429 -1.47 -9.85 1.25
C GLY A 429 -2.19 -11.20 1.34
N GLU A 430 -3.34 -11.33 0.68
CA GLU A 430 -4.09 -12.60 0.62
C GLU A 430 -3.28 -13.71 -0.07
N ARG A 431 -2.60 -13.38 -1.18
CA ARG A 431 -1.72 -14.32 -1.89
C ARG A 431 -0.57 -14.81 -1.02
N ALA A 432 0.08 -13.91 -0.29
CA ALA A 432 1.16 -14.27 0.63
C ALA A 432 0.66 -15.14 1.79
N ALA A 433 -0.55 -14.87 2.29
CA ALA A 433 -1.19 -15.69 3.33
C ALA A 433 -1.48 -17.11 2.84
N ASP A 434 -2.01 -17.28 1.62
CA ASP A 434 -2.22 -18.60 1.03
C ASP A 434 -0.90 -19.37 0.94
N ALA A 435 0.15 -18.75 0.42
CA ALA A 435 1.47 -19.37 0.32
C ALA A 435 2.04 -19.76 1.70
N ALA A 436 1.89 -18.90 2.71
CA ALA A 436 2.30 -19.18 4.09
C ALA A 436 1.49 -20.35 4.68
N LEU A 437 0.16 -20.39 4.49
CA LEU A 437 -0.68 -21.50 4.94
C LEU A 437 -0.29 -22.83 4.31
N HIS A 438 -0.03 -22.86 3.01
CA HIS A 438 0.46 -24.03 2.32
C HIS A 438 1.81 -24.51 2.90
N LYS A 439 2.75 -23.60 3.12
CA LYS A 439 4.05 -23.93 3.72
C LYS A 439 3.91 -24.56 5.10
N ILE A 440 3.12 -23.97 6.00
CA ILE A 440 2.96 -24.50 7.35
C ILE A 440 2.13 -25.80 7.41
N ALA A 441 1.25 -26.06 6.43
CA ALA A 441 0.53 -27.33 6.29
C ALA A 441 1.46 -28.46 5.84
N GLY A 442 2.31 -28.24 4.84
CA GLY A 442 3.30 -29.21 4.35
C GLY A 442 4.29 -29.62 5.44
N ALA A 443 4.77 -28.66 6.25
CA ALA A 443 5.65 -28.95 7.37
C ALA A 443 5.02 -29.82 8.48
N LYS A 444 3.68 -29.88 8.55
CA LYS A 444 2.95 -30.81 9.44
C LYS A 444 2.94 -32.25 8.92
N ALA A 445 2.89 -32.43 7.60
CA ALA A 445 2.90 -33.75 6.96
C ALA A 445 4.27 -34.43 7.05
N GLU A 446 5.36 -33.67 7.13
CA GLU A 446 6.74 -34.15 7.32
C GLU A 446 7.12 -34.48 8.77
N ARG A 447 6.24 -34.28 9.75
CA ARG A 447 6.48 -34.73 11.12
C ARG A 447 6.27 -36.25 11.20
N PRO A 448 7.33 -37.09 11.38
CA PRO A 448 7.12 -38.49 11.68
C PRO A 448 6.30 -38.59 12.96
N ALA A 449 5.22 -39.33 12.93
CA ALA A 449 4.52 -39.67 14.16
C ALA A 449 5.54 -40.23 15.14
N ALA A 450 5.65 -39.63 16.35
CA ALA A 450 6.56 -40.08 17.40
C ALA A 450 6.43 -41.59 17.53
N ALA A 451 7.49 -42.31 17.24
CA ALA A 451 7.53 -43.76 17.32
C ALA A 451 7.04 -44.19 18.69
N LYS A 452 5.92 -44.91 18.74
CA LYS A 452 5.49 -45.59 19.96
C LYS A 452 6.60 -46.57 20.38
N PRO A 453 6.99 -46.65 21.64
CA PRO A 453 8.06 -47.55 22.10
C PRO A 453 7.72 -48.99 21.67
N ALA A 454 8.63 -49.61 20.93
CA ALA A 454 8.49 -50.96 20.42
C ALA A 454 8.38 -51.91 21.63
N LYS A 455 7.23 -52.59 21.75
CA LYS A 455 7.09 -53.78 22.61
C LYS A 455 8.10 -54.83 22.17
N LYS A 456 9.07 -55.17 23.03
CA LYS A 456 10.00 -56.27 22.83
C LYS A 456 9.22 -57.56 22.50
N ARG A 457 9.23 -57.99 21.28
CA ARG A 457 8.77 -59.35 20.88
C ARG A 457 9.92 -60.34 21.18
N ARG A 458 9.62 -61.35 21.98
CA ARG A 458 10.46 -62.54 22.20
C ARG A 458 10.67 -63.22 20.88
N ALA A 459 11.92 -63.65 20.65
CA ALA A 459 12.32 -64.44 19.49
C ALA A 459 11.73 -65.85 19.54
N PRO A 460 11.26 -66.43 18.44
CA PRO A 460 11.06 -67.90 18.32
C PRO A 460 12.29 -68.55 17.72
N ALA A 461 12.51 -69.78 18.16
CA ALA A 461 13.64 -70.67 17.83
C ALA A 461 13.63 -71.18 16.35
N PRO A 462 14.77 -71.64 15.82
CA PRO A 462 14.96 -71.94 14.40
C PRO A 462 14.36 -73.28 14.00
N LYS A 463 13.75 -73.40 12.81
CA LYS A 463 13.42 -74.68 12.16
C LYS A 463 14.08 -74.78 10.77
N ALA A 464 14.46 -76.07 10.51
CA ALA A 464 15.33 -76.59 9.54
C ALA A 464 15.01 -76.37 8.05
N ARG A 465 16.04 -76.40 7.25
CA ARG A 465 16.11 -76.37 5.78
C ARG A 465 15.47 -77.63 5.10
N HIS A 466 14.94 -77.46 3.91
CA HIS A 466 15.04 -78.39 2.75
C HIS A 466 14.82 -77.60 1.43
N PRO A 467 15.32 -78.14 0.28
CA PRO A 467 15.91 -77.35 -0.78
C PRO A 467 15.04 -77.15 -2.06
N GLU A 468 15.56 -76.27 -2.91
CA GLU A 468 15.12 -75.91 -4.27
C GLU A 468 14.74 -77.08 -5.22
N PRO A 469 14.03 -76.81 -6.34
CA PRO A 469 14.75 -76.55 -7.60
C PRO A 469 14.18 -75.45 -8.52
N LEU A 470 15.11 -74.81 -9.24
CA LEU A 470 14.97 -74.06 -10.49
C LEU A 470 14.75 -74.99 -11.70
N PRO A 471 14.63 -74.53 -12.94
CA PRO A 471 14.07 -73.34 -13.62
C PRO A 471 13.23 -73.66 -14.87
N ARG A 472 12.69 -72.67 -15.60
CA ARG A 472 12.67 -72.63 -17.10
C ARG A 472 11.92 -71.35 -17.61
N SER A 473 12.66 -70.50 -18.23
CA SER A 473 12.66 -69.90 -19.57
C SER A 473 11.34 -69.75 -20.34
N GLY A 474 11.14 -68.59 -20.91
CA GLY A 474 10.17 -68.36 -22.01
C GLY A 474 10.01 -66.87 -22.39
N LEU A 475 10.88 -66.44 -23.28
CA LEU A 475 10.75 -65.26 -24.14
C LEU A 475 9.41 -65.15 -24.84
N ARG A 476 8.87 -63.95 -25.02
CA ARG A 476 8.55 -63.33 -26.33
C ARG A 476 7.91 -61.96 -26.20
N TRP A 477 8.51 -61.02 -26.87
CA TRP A 477 7.88 -59.83 -27.45
C TRP A 477 7.18 -60.23 -28.77
N PRO A 478 6.17 -59.46 -29.31
CA PRO A 478 6.49 -58.29 -30.08
C PRO A 478 5.37 -57.23 -30.24
N ASN A 479 5.79 -56.03 -30.67
CA ASN A 479 5.24 -55.11 -31.65
C ASN A 479 3.87 -54.42 -31.38
N ALA A 480 3.89 -53.11 -31.28
CA ALA A 480 3.91 -52.09 -32.35
C ALA A 480 2.54 -51.84 -33.03
N GLY A 481 2.13 -50.62 -33.06
CA GLY A 481 1.31 -50.06 -34.12
C GLY A 481 -0.04 -49.44 -33.69
N ARG A 482 -0.17 -48.24 -33.53
CA ARG A 482 -0.56 -47.06 -34.32
C ARG A 482 -0.76 -45.85 -33.43
#